data_d4420c8ca657abc62af3ff99e7173425
#
_entry.id   d4420c8ca657abc62af3ff99e7173425
#
_cell.length_a   1.000
_cell.length_b   1.000
_cell.length_c   1.000
_cell.angle_alpha   90.00
_cell.angle_beta   90.00
_cell.angle_gamma   90.00
#
_symmetry.space_group_name_H-M   'P 1'
#
loop_
_entity.id
_entity.type
_entity.pdbx_description
1 polymer ?
#
loop_
_entity_poly.entity_id
_entity_poly.type
_entity_poly.pdbx_seq_one_letter_code
_entity_poly.pdbx_strand_id
1 'polypeptide(L)'
;SYGYLKGTYARDKDAVVASMLICEMTAYYKAKGMTLQDALDALFDRYGFCYETNVEIYMEGVDGPAKMAALMDGYRKKTPASIGGAPVVQFGDYQAQTLTDLPDGVATPTGLPRSNVLSFRLANGDVIIIRPSGTEPKIKFYFLLQSADRPSAEEKLSLYRTDLGV
;
A
#
# COMPACT_ATOMS: atom_id res chain seq x y z
N SER A 1 6.82 2.53 -12.33
CA SER A 1 6.27 2.81 -13.67
C SER A 1 4.89 3.40 -13.56
N TYR A 2 4.56 4.30 -14.45
CA TYR A 2 3.28 5.00 -14.51
C TYR A 2 2.44 4.49 -15.66
N GLY A 3 1.13 4.45 -15.49
CA GLY A 3 0.18 4.04 -16.51
C GLY A 3 -0.94 3.16 -15.95
N TYR A 4 -1.96 2.97 -16.77
CA TYR A 4 -3.12 2.12 -16.46
C TYR A 4 -3.24 1.00 -17.49
N LEU A 5 -4.09 0.03 -17.17
CA LEU A 5 -4.61 -0.93 -18.13
C LEU A 5 -6.05 -0.56 -18.45
N LYS A 6 -6.35 -0.38 -19.72
CA LYS A 6 -7.72 -0.26 -20.23
C LYS A 6 -7.91 -1.16 -21.43
N GLY A 7 -8.84 -2.09 -21.31
CA GLY A 7 -9.02 -3.13 -22.34
C GLY A 7 -7.99 -4.25 -22.20
N THR A 8 -7.92 -5.10 -23.24
CA THR A 8 -7.11 -6.34 -23.22
C THR A 8 -5.95 -6.33 -24.21
N TYR A 9 -5.73 -5.25 -24.93
CA TYR A 9 -4.71 -5.12 -25.98
C TYR A 9 -3.29 -4.95 -25.41
N ALA A 10 -3.16 -4.34 -24.23
CA ALA A 10 -1.89 -4.22 -23.50
C ALA A 10 -1.93 -5.09 -22.24
N ARG A 11 -0.80 -5.73 -21.92
CA ARG A 11 -0.67 -6.62 -20.74
C ARG A 11 0.19 -6.02 -19.65
N ASP A 12 0.70 -4.82 -19.84
CA ASP A 12 1.42 -4.03 -18.85
C ASP A 12 0.96 -2.58 -18.92
N LYS A 13 1.35 -1.79 -17.96
CA LYS A 13 0.95 -0.38 -17.84
C LYS A 13 1.22 0.38 -19.13
N ASP A 14 0.19 1.07 -19.62
CA ASP A 14 0.21 1.86 -20.84
C ASP A 14 0.09 3.35 -20.50
N ALA A 15 1.22 4.06 -20.62
CA ALA A 15 1.27 5.49 -20.33
C ALA A 15 0.55 6.33 -21.40
N VAL A 16 0.46 5.85 -22.63
CA VAL A 16 -0.22 6.56 -23.72
C VAL A 16 -1.73 6.58 -23.46
N VAL A 17 -2.34 5.42 -23.19
CA VAL A 17 -3.75 5.36 -22.85
C VAL A 17 -4.06 6.08 -21.54
N ALA A 18 -3.16 6.03 -20.56
CA ALA A 18 -3.32 6.78 -19.32
C ALA A 18 -3.36 8.29 -19.58
N SER A 19 -2.49 8.82 -20.43
CA SER A 19 -2.47 10.22 -20.82
C SER A 19 -3.77 10.64 -21.52
N MET A 20 -4.26 9.82 -22.46
CA MET A 20 -5.53 10.06 -23.12
C MET A 20 -6.71 10.10 -22.14
N LEU A 21 -6.78 9.15 -21.22
CA LEU A 21 -7.84 9.08 -20.20
C LEU A 21 -7.80 10.28 -19.25
N ILE A 22 -6.61 10.75 -18.86
CA ILE A 22 -6.47 11.95 -18.03
C ILE A 22 -6.95 13.18 -18.78
N CYS A 23 -6.62 13.32 -20.07
CA CYS A 23 -7.11 14.42 -20.89
C CYS A 23 -8.64 14.39 -21.04
N GLU A 24 -9.21 13.23 -21.32
CA GLU A 24 -10.67 13.04 -21.42
C GLU A 24 -11.37 13.37 -20.10
N MET A 25 -10.85 12.86 -18.98
CA MET A 25 -11.37 13.15 -17.64
C MET A 25 -11.29 14.64 -17.33
N THR A 26 -10.17 15.30 -17.69
CA THR A 26 -10.00 16.73 -17.49
C THR A 26 -11.03 17.54 -18.29
N ALA A 27 -11.24 17.19 -19.55
CA ALA A 27 -12.23 17.84 -20.43
C ALA A 27 -13.66 17.64 -19.87
N TYR A 28 -13.99 16.45 -19.40
CA TYR A 28 -15.29 16.14 -18.80
C TYR A 28 -15.57 17.00 -17.56
N TYR A 29 -14.63 17.09 -16.62
CA TYR A 29 -14.82 17.89 -15.42
C TYR A 29 -14.78 19.41 -15.72
N LYS A 30 -13.93 19.84 -16.64
CA LYS A 30 -13.91 21.25 -17.10
C LYS A 30 -15.26 21.68 -17.70
N ALA A 31 -15.91 20.81 -18.47
CA ALA A 31 -17.26 21.08 -19.00
C ALA A 31 -18.33 21.24 -17.90
N LYS A 32 -18.06 20.73 -16.69
CA LYS A 32 -18.89 20.91 -15.49
C LYS A 32 -18.45 22.04 -14.59
N GLY A 33 -17.46 22.85 -15.01
CA GLY A 33 -16.91 23.94 -14.22
C GLY A 33 -16.01 23.47 -13.04
N MET A 34 -15.52 22.25 -13.10
CA MET A 34 -14.69 21.63 -12.06
C MET A 34 -13.24 21.40 -12.55
N THR A 35 -12.29 21.51 -11.65
CA THR A 35 -10.94 20.98 -11.82
C THR A 35 -10.88 19.49 -11.45
N LEU A 36 -9.76 18.82 -11.74
CA LEU A 36 -9.52 17.46 -11.24
C LEU A 36 -9.37 17.42 -9.72
N GLN A 37 -8.89 18.51 -9.10
CA GLN A 37 -8.82 18.60 -7.65
C GLN A 37 -10.22 18.65 -7.03
N ASP A 38 -11.12 19.49 -7.58
CA ASP A 38 -12.52 19.55 -7.12
C ASP A 38 -13.21 18.19 -7.24
N ALA A 39 -12.89 17.44 -8.30
CA ALA A 39 -13.43 16.09 -8.49
C ALA A 39 -12.89 15.10 -7.44
N LEU A 40 -11.61 15.21 -7.10
CA LEU A 40 -10.99 14.39 -6.05
C LEU A 40 -11.57 14.73 -4.68
N ASP A 41 -11.72 16.02 -4.37
CA ASP A 41 -12.29 16.47 -3.11
C ASP A 41 -13.74 15.98 -2.94
N ALA A 42 -14.53 16.01 -4.01
CA ALA A 42 -15.88 15.43 -4.01
C ALA A 42 -15.89 13.90 -3.78
N LEU A 43 -14.84 13.18 -4.18
CA LEU A 43 -14.69 11.75 -3.83
C LEU A 43 -14.35 11.58 -2.36
N PHE A 44 -13.48 12.41 -1.80
CA PHE A 44 -13.15 12.39 -0.37
C PHE A 44 -14.37 12.75 0.50
N ASP A 45 -15.16 13.74 0.09
CA ASP A 45 -16.41 14.09 0.78
C ASP A 45 -17.41 12.94 0.78
N ARG A 46 -17.46 12.17 -0.30
CA ARG A 46 -18.41 11.08 -0.45
C ARG A 46 -17.98 9.77 0.21
N TYR A 47 -16.69 9.45 0.16
CA TYR A 47 -16.18 8.14 0.54
C TYR A 47 -15.21 8.16 1.72
N GLY A 48 -14.86 9.34 2.22
CA GLY A 48 -13.83 9.56 3.22
C GLY A 48 -12.46 9.86 2.62
N PHE A 49 -11.61 10.54 3.40
CA PHE A 49 -10.28 10.90 2.98
C PHE A 49 -9.34 9.69 3.04
N CYS A 50 -8.77 9.34 1.89
CA CYS A 50 -7.75 8.29 1.76
C CYS A 50 -6.39 8.92 1.47
N TYR A 51 -5.37 8.53 2.23
CA TYR A 51 -4.00 8.96 2.05
C TYR A 51 -3.12 7.76 1.74
N GLU A 52 -2.60 7.72 0.52
CA GLU A 52 -1.72 6.66 0.06
C GLU A 52 -0.31 7.18 -0.15
N THR A 53 0.66 6.51 0.44
CA THR A 53 2.08 6.85 0.29
C THR A 53 2.94 5.60 0.42
N ASN A 54 4.21 5.72 0.05
CA ASN A 54 5.19 4.66 0.29
C ASN A 54 6.51 5.23 0.83
N VAL A 55 7.23 4.39 1.56
CA VAL A 55 8.60 4.62 2.02
C VAL A 55 9.47 3.54 1.40
N GLU A 56 10.61 3.93 0.85
CA GLU A 56 11.58 3.02 0.26
C GLU A 56 12.82 2.99 1.14
N ILE A 57 13.24 1.79 1.52
CA ILE A 57 14.48 1.58 2.28
C ILE A 57 15.47 0.87 1.35
N TYR A 58 16.54 1.55 1.02
CA TYR A 58 17.63 1.01 0.24
C TYR A 58 18.58 0.21 1.13
N MET A 59 18.90 -1.01 0.73
CA MET A 59 19.82 -1.91 1.41
C MET A 59 20.94 -2.25 0.45
N GLU A 60 21.80 -1.26 0.21
CA GLU A 60 22.92 -1.39 -0.74
C GLU A 60 24.03 -2.31 -0.23
N GLY A 61 24.89 -2.72 -1.14
CA GLY A 61 26.04 -3.58 -0.88
C GLY A 61 25.76 -5.07 -1.00
N VAL A 62 26.81 -5.87 -0.83
CA VAL A 62 26.77 -7.33 -1.00
C VAL A 62 25.78 -8.00 -0.04
N ASP A 63 25.60 -7.43 1.16
CA ASP A 63 24.70 -7.95 2.20
C ASP A 63 23.24 -7.53 2.02
N GLY A 64 22.94 -6.64 1.07
CA GLY A 64 21.60 -6.06 0.86
C GLY A 64 20.50 -7.12 0.76
N PRO A 65 20.63 -8.13 -0.12
CA PRO A 65 19.64 -9.19 -0.24
C PRO A 65 19.41 -9.98 1.05
N ALA A 66 20.49 -10.25 1.81
CA ALA A 66 20.39 -10.96 3.08
C ALA A 66 19.67 -10.12 4.14
N LYS A 67 19.95 -8.81 4.19
CA LYS A 67 19.25 -7.87 5.10
C LYS A 67 17.77 -7.76 4.76
N MET A 68 17.41 -7.68 3.47
CA MET A 68 16.01 -7.67 3.03
C MET A 68 15.28 -8.95 3.44
N ALA A 69 15.91 -10.11 3.22
CA ALA A 69 15.34 -11.40 3.62
C ALA A 69 15.15 -11.48 5.14
N ALA A 70 16.16 -11.08 5.91
CA ALA A 70 16.09 -11.07 7.37
C ALA A 70 14.98 -10.17 7.92
N LEU A 71 14.75 -9.01 7.31
CA LEU A 71 13.68 -8.10 7.71
C LEU A 71 12.31 -8.73 7.44
N MET A 72 12.09 -9.29 6.25
CA MET A 72 10.83 -9.98 5.92
C MET A 72 10.58 -11.17 6.84
N ASP A 73 11.59 -11.96 7.12
CA ASP A 73 11.50 -13.12 8.03
C ASP A 73 11.27 -12.67 9.49
N GLY A 74 11.81 -11.54 9.88
CA GLY A 74 11.55 -10.93 11.19
C GLY A 74 10.05 -10.68 11.39
N TYR A 75 9.39 -10.04 10.43
CA TYR A 75 7.94 -9.79 10.50
C TYR A 75 7.09 -11.07 10.44
N ARG A 76 7.53 -12.09 9.69
CA ARG A 76 6.86 -13.41 9.65
C ARG A 76 6.92 -14.11 11.00
N LYS A 77 8.10 -14.10 11.63
CA LYS A 77 8.33 -14.79 12.93
C LYS A 77 7.71 -14.06 14.11
N LYS A 78 7.67 -12.73 14.03
CA LYS A 78 7.15 -11.88 15.10
C LYS A 78 6.26 -10.80 14.49
N THR A 79 5.05 -11.19 14.12
CA THR A 79 4.02 -10.27 13.68
C THR A 79 3.70 -9.27 14.79
N PRO A 80 3.77 -7.94 14.54
CA PRO A 80 3.43 -6.95 15.55
C PRO A 80 1.95 -7.07 15.94
N ALA A 81 1.66 -6.98 17.24
CA ALA A 81 0.29 -6.96 17.74
C ALA A 81 -0.42 -5.62 17.48
N SER A 82 0.35 -4.54 17.36
CA SER A 82 -0.12 -3.20 17.03
C SER A 82 0.95 -2.46 16.24
N ILE A 83 0.54 -1.45 15.46
CA ILE A 83 1.42 -0.52 14.74
C ILE A 83 0.87 0.89 14.96
N GLY A 84 1.70 1.81 15.48
CA GLY A 84 1.30 3.17 15.85
C GLY A 84 0.15 3.21 16.86
N GLY A 85 0.09 2.23 17.75
CA GLY A 85 -0.98 2.07 18.73
C GLY A 85 -2.27 1.44 18.17
N ALA A 86 -2.41 1.24 16.87
CA ALA A 86 -3.57 0.58 16.26
C ALA A 86 -3.36 -0.96 16.25
N PRO A 87 -4.28 -1.76 16.81
CA PRO A 87 -4.18 -3.22 16.79
C PRO A 87 -4.13 -3.78 15.37
N VAL A 88 -3.25 -4.76 15.13
CA VAL A 88 -3.25 -5.55 13.90
C VAL A 88 -4.34 -6.60 14.02
N VAL A 89 -5.34 -6.56 13.16
CA VAL A 89 -6.48 -7.50 13.16
C VAL A 89 -6.35 -8.59 12.11
N GLN A 90 -5.51 -8.41 11.10
CA GLN A 90 -5.21 -9.46 10.12
C GLN A 90 -3.79 -9.32 9.61
N PHE A 91 -3.10 -10.44 9.51
CA PHE A 91 -1.76 -10.57 8.91
C PHE A 91 -1.83 -11.42 7.65
N GLY A 92 -1.33 -10.90 6.54
CA GLY A 92 -1.22 -11.62 5.27
C GLY A 92 0.24 -11.97 4.96
N ASP A 93 0.52 -13.25 4.76
CA ASP A 93 1.77 -13.74 4.18
C ASP A 93 1.48 -14.36 2.82
N TYR A 94 1.73 -13.62 1.76
CA TYR A 94 1.47 -14.07 0.39
C TYR A 94 2.49 -15.12 -0.09
N GLN A 95 3.63 -15.27 0.59
CA GLN A 95 4.56 -16.35 0.32
C GLN A 95 4.04 -17.69 0.87
N ALA A 96 3.43 -17.65 2.04
CA ALA A 96 2.71 -18.79 2.62
C ALA A 96 1.30 -18.97 2.02
N GLN A 97 0.80 -17.99 1.28
CA GLN A 97 -0.55 -17.91 0.71
C GLN A 97 -1.65 -17.90 1.79
N THR A 98 -1.41 -17.26 2.91
CA THR A 98 -2.33 -17.21 4.05
C THR A 98 -2.69 -15.79 4.46
N LEU A 99 -3.95 -15.62 4.87
CA LEU A 99 -4.45 -14.48 5.65
C LEU A 99 -4.82 -15.02 7.02
N THR A 100 -4.23 -14.47 8.08
CA THR A 100 -4.45 -14.89 9.47
C THR A 100 -5.15 -13.79 10.23
N ASP A 101 -6.34 -14.04 10.71
CA ASP A 101 -7.07 -13.13 11.58
C ASP A 101 -6.49 -13.16 12.99
N LEU A 102 -6.34 -11.99 13.60
CA LEU A 102 -5.75 -11.82 14.92
C LEU A 102 -6.81 -11.22 15.88
N PRO A 103 -6.83 -11.66 17.16
CA PRO A 103 -5.91 -12.59 17.81
C PRO A 103 -6.25 -14.07 17.63
N ASP A 104 -7.36 -14.42 16.98
CA ASP A 104 -7.93 -15.80 16.96
C ASP A 104 -7.03 -16.81 16.24
N GLY A 105 -6.09 -16.34 15.40
CA GLY A 105 -5.16 -17.19 14.68
C GLY A 105 -5.81 -17.99 13.53
N VAL A 106 -7.05 -17.67 13.14
CA VAL A 106 -7.73 -18.36 12.04
C VAL A 106 -7.10 -18.00 10.72
N ALA A 107 -6.51 -18.98 10.04
CA ALA A 107 -5.86 -18.80 8.76
C ALA A 107 -6.76 -19.22 7.60
N THR A 108 -6.86 -18.36 6.59
CA THR A 108 -7.57 -18.61 5.34
C THR A 108 -6.63 -18.49 4.15
N PRO A 109 -6.83 -19.24 3.03
CA PRO A 109 -5.99 -19.10 1.86
C PRO A 109 -6.24 -17.76 1.15
N THR A 110 -5.18 -17.12 0.62
CA THR A 110 -5.30 -15.88 -0.15
C THR A 110 -5.98 -16.06 -1.50
N GLY A 111 -5.96 -17.25 -2.07
CA GLY A 111 -6.41 -17.53 -3.45
C GLY A 111 -5.51 -16.91 -4.53
N LEU A 112 -4.37 -16.31 -4.16
CA LEU A 112 -3.46 -15.60 -5.06
C LEU A 112 -2.16 -16.39 -5.28
N PRO A 113 -1.43 -16.14 -6.39
CA PRO A 113 -0.11 -16.69 -6.61
C PRO A 113 0.87 -16.30 -5.50
N ARG A 114 1.85 -17.16 -5.26
CA ARG A 114 2.91 -16.89 -4.28
C ARG A 114 3.71 -15.65 -4.65
N SER A 115 3.89 -14.77 -3.67
CA SER A 115 4.72 -13.57 -3.79
C SER A 115 5.33 -13.20 -2.44
N ASN A 116 6.54 -12.63 -2.45
CA ASN A 116 7.18 -12.18 -1.21
C ASN A 116 6.60 -10.82 -0.77
N VAL A 117 5.37 -10.86 -0.28
CA VAL A 117 4.60 -9.69 0.19
C VAL A 117 4.01 -10.01 1.55
N LEU A 118 4.04 -9.04 2.45
CA LEU A 118 3.35 -9.07 3.73
C LEU A 118 2.32 -7.95 3.78
N SER A 119 1.19 -8.18 4.42
CA SER A 119 0.18 -7.14 4.68
C SER A 119 -0.28 -7.18 6.13
N PHE A 120 -0.52 -6.00 6.67
CA PHE A 120 -1.08 -5.78 8.01
C PHE A 120 -2.33 -4.94 7.86
N ARG A 121 -3.48 -5.50 8.23
CA ARG A 121 -4.73 -4.73 8.34
C ARG A 121 -4.90 -4.33 9.80
N LEU A 122 -5.12 -3.06 10.02
CA LEU A 122 -5.29 -2.48 11.35
C LEU A 122 -6.76 -2.34 11.70
N ALA A 123 -7.08 -2.32 12.99
CA ALA A 123 -8.45 -2.20 13.50
C ALA A 123 -9.16 -0.91 13.07
N ASN A 124 -8.41 0.14 12.77
CA ASN A 124 -8.92 1.43 12.28
C ASN A 124 -9.16 1.47 10.77
N GLY A 125 -8.99 0.34 10.06
CA GLY A 125 -9.19 0.22 8.61
C GLY A 125 -7.94 0.49 7.77
N ASP A 126 -6.86 0.98 8.35
CA ASP A 126 -5.61 1.21 7.64
C ASP A 126 -4.96 -0.11 7.20
N VAL A 127 -4.21 -0.08 6.10
CA VAL A 127 -3.47 -1.23 5.60
C VAL A 127 -2.02 -0.84 5.34
N ILE A 128 -1.10 -1.66 5.81
CA ILE A 128 0.33 -1.52 5.54
C ILE A 128 0.79 -2.75 4.77
N ILE A 129 1.52 -2.53 3.66
CA ILE A 129 2.03 -3.61 2.81
C ILE A 129 3.55 -3.47 2.73
N ILE A 130 4.26 -4.57 2.96
CA ILE A 130 5.72 -4.62 2.85
C ILE A 130 6.09 -5.53 1.67
N ARG A 131 6.92 -5.00 0.78
CA ARG A 131 7.34 -5.73 -0.41
C ARG A 131 8.78 -5.40 -0.80
N PRO A 132 9.70 -6.38 -0.86
CA PRO A 132 11.01 -6.19 -1.47
C PRO A 132 10.87 -5.98 -2.98
N SER A 133 11.73 -5.14 -3.55
CA SER A 133 11.85 -5.00 -5.00
C SER A 133 12.52 -6.25 -5.59
N GLY A 134 12.05 -6.69 -6.75
CA GLY A 134 12.68 -7.80 -7.47
C GLY A 134 13.91 -7.41 -8.31
N THR A 135 14.13 -6.12 -8.53
CA THR A 135 15.16 -5.61 -9.46
C THR A 135 16.12 -4.62 -8.82
N GLU A 136 15.79 -4.09 -7.65
CA GLU A 136 16.58 -3.08 -6.93
C GLU A 136 16.80 -3.51 -5.48
N PRO A 137 17.92 -3.14 -4.84
CA PRO A 137 18.20 -3.51 -3.45
C PRO A 137 17.41 -2.62 -2.47
N LYS A 138 16.10 -2.71 -2.51
CA LYS A 138 15.20 -1.92 -1.65
C LYS A 138 13.96 -2.68 -1.24
N ILE A 139 13.42 -2.32 -0.09
CA ILE A 139 12.10 -2.71 0.39
C ILE A 139 11.18 -1.50 0.37
N LYS A 140 9.96 -1.70 -0.06
CA LYS A 140 8.89 -0.70 -0.06
C LYS A 140 7.88 -1.01 1.02
N PHE A 141 7.53 0.00 1.79
CA PHE A 141 6.41 0.02 2.72
C PHE A 141 5.33 0.91 2.12
N TYR A 142 4.20 0.33 1.79
CA TYR A 142 3.02 1.07 1.32
C TYR A 142 2.08 1.29 2.49
N PHE A 143 1.60 2.51 2.63
CA PHE A 143 0.65 2.91 3.66
C PHE A 143 -0.63 3.37 2.97
N LEU A 144 -1.72 2.67 3.23
CA LEU A 144 -3.06 3.00 2.76
C LEU A 144 -3.88 3.41 3.99
N LEU A 145 -4.01 4.71 4.20
CA LEU A 145 -4.55 5.28 5.41
C LEU A 145 -5.92 5.89 5.16
N GLN A 146 -6.84 5.66 6.10
CA GLN A 146 -8.13 6.35 6.17
C GLN A 146 -8.07 7.39 7.29
N SER A 147 -8.42 8.63 7.00
CA SER A 147 -8.32 9.72 7.98
C SER A 147 -9.40 10.78 7.74
N ALA A 148 -9.50 11.74 8.64
CA ALA A 148 -10.39 12.88 8.45
C ALA A 148 -9.83 13.87 7.43
N ASP A 149 -8.51 14.06 7.44
CA ASP A 149 -7.80 15.02 6.61
C ASP A 149 -6.32 14.63 6.44
N ARG A 150 -5.59 15.41 5.65
CA ARG A 150 -4.15 15.19 5.40
C ARG A 150 -3.29 15.34 6.66
N PRO A 151 -3.42 16.39 7.50
CA PRO A 151 -2.61 16.51 8.72
C PRO A 151 -2.75 15.30 9.64
N SER A 152 -3.97 14.83 9.89
CA SER A 152 -4.24 13.64 10.70
C SER A 152 -3.66 12.36 10.09
N ALA A 153 -3.65 12.25 8.75
CA ALA A 153 -3.04 11.12 8.06
C ALA A 153 -1.50 11.15 8.17
N GLU A 154 -0.89 12.32 8.07
CA GLU A 154 0.57 12.49 8.20
C GLU A 154 1.07 12.23 9.63
N GLU A 155 0.31 12.64 10.64
CA GLU A 155 0.58 12.30 12.04
C GLU A 155 0.53 10.77 12.24
N LYS A 156 -0.51 10.13 11.77
CA LYS A 156 -0.68 8.67 11.81
C LYS A 156 0.46 7.95 11.09
N LEU A 157 0.84 8.42 9.90
CA LEU A 157 1.97 7.89 9.15
C LEU A 157 3.27 7.96 9.96
N SER A 158 3.52 9.08 10.64
CA SER A 158 4.71 9.26 11.48
C SER A 158 4.78 8.22 12.61
N LEU A 159 3.66 7.95 13.27
CA LEU A 159 3.57 6.91 14.31
C LEU A 159 3.86 5.51 13.74
N TYR A 160 3.27 5.18 12.59
CA TYR A 160 3.48 3.88 11.94
C TYR A 160 4.93 3.68 11.50
N ARG A 161 5.54 4.72 10.94
CA ARG A 161 6.95 4.70 10.55
C ARG A 161 7.87 4.47 11.74
N THR A 162 7.61 5.15 12.85
CA THR A 162 8.40 5.02 14.09
C THR A 162 8.35 3.58 14.61
N ASP A 163 7.17 2.99 14.70
CA ASP A 163 6.98 1.62 15.19
C ASP A 163 7.59 0.56 14.26
N LEU A 164 7.58 0.82 12.95
CA LEU A 164 8.17 -0.08 11.96
C LEU A 164 9.68 0.15 11.77
N GLY A 165 10.24 1.22 12.34
CA GLY A 165 11.65 1.58 12.18
C GLY A 165 12.03 2.07 10.78
N VAL A 166 11.15 2.83 10.10
CA VAL A 166 11.29 3.26 8.70
C VAL A 166 11.03 4.75 8.48
#